data_bf711601fca258fb55fdfb0d4160603b
#
_entry.id   bf711601fca258fb55fdfb0d4160603b
#
_cell.length_a   1.000
_cell.length_b   1.000
_cell.length_c   1.000
_cell.angle_alpha   90.00
_cell.angle_beta   90.00
_cell.angle_gamma   90.00
#
_symmetry.space_group_name_H-M   'P 1'
#
loop_
_entity.id
_entity.type
_entity.pdbx_description
1 polymer ?
#
loop_
_entity_poly.entity_id
_entity_poly.type
_entity_poly.pdbx_seq_one_letter_code
_entity_poly.pdbx_strand_id
1 'polypeptide(L)'
;MKVNVKFKNSIIYKIYFRVKNLFFYRIRKIKNWTLYYLIYVFPGIYRPSSEPFISGDTFRKLADHVFDETKSFYPDMVKNGDIVFLKADLMETFFKFFHQKINSRYVLLTHNSDLSFDSENKKYLDEKIIHWFAQNINFEADEKFSLLPIGLE
;
A
#
# COMPACT_ATOMS: atom_id res chain seq x y z
N MET A 1 23.51 27.43 -15.97
CA MET A 1 24.72 28.17 -15.59
C MET A 1 25.92 27.23 -15.72
N LYS A 2 26.78 27.44 -16.72
CA LYS A 2 27.96 26.59 -16.94
C LYS A 2 29.07 27.00 -15.97
N VAL A 3 29.33 26.14 -14.97
CA VAL A 3 30.41 26.39 -13.98
C VAL A 3 31.75 26.21 -14.68
N ASN A 4 32.60 27.23 -14.56
CA ASN A 4 33.91 27.27 -15.22
C ASN A 4 34.81 26.09 -14.73
N VAL A 5 35.38 25.33 -15.66
CA VAL A 5 36.13 24.11 -15.36
C VAL A 5 37.33 24.36 -14.42
N LYS A 6 37.97 25.54 -14.49
CA LYS A 6 39.08 25.94 -13.61
C LYS A 6 38.63 26.03 -12.12
N PHE A 7 37.38 26.42 -11.86
CA PHE A 7 36.85 26.52 -10.50
C PHE A 7 36.61 25.15 -9.87
N LYS A 8 36.22 24.16 -10.68
CA LYS A 8 35.99 22.78 -10.21
C LYS A 8 37.26 22.09 -9.68
N ASN A 9 38.43 22.52 -10.12
CA ASN A 9 39.73 21.94 -9.72
C ASN A 9 40.34 22.63 -8.50
N SER A 10 39.76 23.73 -8.00
CA SER A 10 40.26 24.41 -6.82
C SER A 10 40.04 23.57 -5.56
N ILE A 11 40.98 23.63 -4.63
CA ILE A 11 40.89 22.97 -3.32
C ILE A 11 39.63 23.43 -2.58
N ILE A 12 39.29 24.69 -2.70
CA ILE A 12 38.10 25.32 -2.07
C ILE A 12 36.81 24.67 -2.61
N TYR A 13 36.73 24.43 -3.92
CA TYR A 13 35.57 23.76 -4.52
C TYR A 13 35.45 22.30 -4.04
N LYS A 14 36.57 21.58 -3.91
CA LYS A 14 36.58 20.20 -3.41
C LYS A 14 36.14 20.14 -1.95
N ILE A 15 36.58 21.08 -1.12
CA ILE A 15 36.17 21.21 0.28
C ILE A 15 34.66 21.53 0.36
N TYR A 16 34.20 22.54 -0.39
CA TYR A 16 32.80 22.92 -0.45
C TYR A 16 31.91 21.73 -0.84
N PHE A 17 32.31 20.98 -1.87
CA PHE A 17 31.53 19.84 -2.35
C PHE A 17 31.49 18.69 -1.32
N ARG A 18 32.60 18.44 -0.61
CA ARG A 18 32.66 17.46 0.48
C ARG A 18 31.75 17.87 1.66
N VAL A 19 31.81 19.12 2.10
CA VAL A 19 30.98 19.64 3.19
C VAL A 19 29.50 19.58 2.80
N LYS A 20 29.17 20.02 1.59
CA LYS A 20 27.82 19.95 1.05
C LYS A 20 27.29 18.51 1.03
N ASN A 21 28.06 17.55 0.51
CA ASN A 21 27.65 16.16 0.45
C ASN A 21 27.51 15.52 1.84
N LEU A 22 28.40 15.84 2.80
CA LEU A 22 28.30 15.39 4.19
C LEU A 22 27.05 15.97 4.88
N PHE A 23 26.73 17.23 4.62
CA PHE A 23 25.54 17.88 5.15
C PHE A 23 24.27 17.24 4.60
N PHE A 24 24.18 17.04 3.28
CA PHE A 24 23.02 16.36 2.68
C PHE A 24 22.92 14.90 3.10
N TYR A 25 24.04 14.20 3.27
CA TYR A 25 24.05 12.82 3.80
C TYR A 25 23.50 12.77 5.23
N ARG A 26 23.92 13.69 6.10
CA ARG A 26 23.41 13.77 7.47
C ARG A 26 21.93 14.13 7.51
N ILE A 27 21.48 15.10 6.72
CA ILE A 27 20.06 15.45 6.62
C ILE A 27 19.25 14.24 6.10
N ARG A 28 19.73 13.56 5.08
CA ARG A 28 19.06 12.35 4.56
C ARG A 28 18.98 11.24 5.61
N LYS A 29 20.04 11.05 6.38
CA LYS A 29 20.07 10.07 7.48
C LYS A 29 19.08 10.45 8.60
N ILE A 30 19.03 11.72 9.00
CA ILE A 30 18.06 12.22 10.00
C ILE A 30 16.64 12.06 9.46
N LYS A 31 16.38 12.48 8.22
CA LYS A 31 15.07 12.34 7.58
C LYS A 31 14.63 10.86 7.53
N ASN A 32 15.51 9.96 7.15
CA ASN A 32 15.21 8.53 7.12
C ASN A 32 14.97 7.96 8.53
N TRP A 33 15.75 8.39 9.53
CA TRP A 33 15.57 7.96 10.91
C TRP A 33 14.26 8.49 11.51
N THR A 34 13.94 9.78 11.26
CA THR A 34 12.66 10.39 11.69
C THR A 34 11.48 9.71 11.02
N LEU A 35 11.61 9.40 9.73
CA LEU A 35 10.59 8.69 8.97
C LEU A 35 10.39 7.27 9.51
N TYR A 36 11.48 6.55 9.79
CA TYR A 36 11.44 5.22 10.41
C TYR A 36 10.76 5.26 11.79
N TYR A 37 11.09 6.24 12.62
CA TYR A 37 10.46 6.44 13.91
C TYR A 37 8.97 6.76 13.80
N LEU A 38 8.59 7.62 12.84
CA LEU A 38 7.18 7.95 12.57
C LEU A 38 6.40 6.73 12.08
N ILE A 39 6.98 5.89 11.24
CA ILE A 39 6.37 4.63 10.79
C ILE A 39 6.18 3.68 11.98
N TYR A 40 7.15 3.60 12.88
CA TYR A 40 7.09 2.74 14.07
C TYR A 40 6.05 3.22 15.09
N VAL A 41 6.01 4.53 15.36
CA VAL A 41 5.10 5.11 16.37
C VAL A 41 3.69 5.33 15.83
N PHE A 42 3.57 5.63 14.54
CA PHE A 42 2.29 5.91 13.87
C PHE A 42 2.18 5.12 12.55
N PRO A 43 2.07 3.79 12.60
CA PRO A 43 2.06 2.96 11.39
C PRO A 43 0.89 3.27 10.44
N GLY A 44 -0.19 3.85 10.95
CA GLY A 44 -1.35 4.26 10.15
C GLY A 44 -1.17 5.57 9.37
N ILE A 45 -0.18 6.40 9.72
CA ILE A 45 0.00 7.72 9.10
C ILE A 45 0.85 7.65 7.83
N TYR A 46 1.86 6.78 7.82
CA TYR A 46 2.80 6.71 6.71
C TYR A 46 3.22 5.26 6.42
N ARG A 47 2.61 4.70 5.40
CA ARG A 47 3.06 3.45 4.78
C ARG A 47 3.43 3.76 3.34
N PRO A 48 4.73 3.76 2.97
CA PRO A 48 5.15 4.12 1.63
C PRO A 48 4.61 3.11 0.62
N SER A 49 4.24 3.59 -0.56
CA SER A 49 4.03 2.68 -1.68
C SER A 49 5.38 2.20 -2.21
N SER A 50 5.39 1.02 -2.79
CA SER A 50 6.57 0.44 -3.43
C SER A 50 6.79 0.95 -4.87
N GLU A 51 6.09 2.01 -5.30
CA GLU A 51 6.28 2.58 -6.64
C GLU A 51 7.76 2.79 -6.99
N PRO A 52 8.19 2.45 -8.20
CA PRO A 52 7.39 2.05 -9.38
C PRO A 52 7.01 0.56 -9.44
N PHE A 53 7.29 -0.21 -8.42
CA PHE A 53 7.01 -1.65 -8.38
C PHE A 53 5.57 -1.90 -7.97
N ILE A 54 4.97 -2.93 -8.54
CA ILE A 54 3.64 -3.41 -8.14
C ILE A 54 3.83 -4.31 -6.91
N SER A 55 3.14 -4.00 -5.84
CA SER A 55 3.11 -4.77 -4.59
C SER A 55 1.79 -4.58 -3.86
N GLY A 56 1.59 -5.29 -2.77
CA GLY A 56 0.43 -5.12 -1.92
C GLY A 56 0.26 -3.69 -1.40
N ASP A 57 1.34 -2.98 -1.11
CA ASP A 57 1.27 -1.58 -0.67
C ASP A 57 0.90 -0.62 -1.80
N THR A 58 1.24 -0.93 -3.05
CA THR A 58 0.75 -0.19 -4.22
C THR A 58 -0.75 -0.37 -4.38
N PHE A 59 -1.26 -1.60 -4.31
CA PHE A 59 -2.70 -1.86 -4.37
C PHE A 59 -3.45 -1.20 -3.21
N ARG A 60 -2.89 -1.26 -2.01
CA ARG A 60 -3.42 -0.58 -0.82
C ARG A 60 -3.54 0.93 -1.01
N LYS A 61 -2.59 1.56 -1.68
CA LYS A 61 -2.59 3.00 -1.97
C LYS A 61 -3.62 3.40 -3.02
N LEU A 62 -3.90 2.50 -3.97
CA LEU A 62 -4.91 2.73 -5.02
C LEU A 62 -6.35 2.60 -4.52
N ALA A 63 -6.56 1.99 -3.36
CA ALA A 63 -7.89 1.78 -2.80
C ALA A 63 -8.45 3.07 -2.18
N ASP A 64 -9.77 3.28 -2.34
CA ASP A 64 -10.50 4.38 -1.73
C ASP A 64 -10.64 4.19 -0.22
N HIS A 65 -10.81 2.93 0.20
CA HIS A 65 -10.95 2.53 1.59
C HIS A 65 -9.99 1.40 1.93
N VAL A 66 -9.43 1.44 3.13
CA VAL A 66 -8.46 0.43 3.59
C VAL A 66 -8.95 -0.16 4.91
N PHE A 67 -9.04 -1.49 4.95
CA PHE A 67 -9.30 -2.26 6.16
C PHE A 67 -8.06 -3.08 6.50
N ASP A 68 -7.25 -2.54 7.37
CA ASP A 68 -6.07 -3.18 7.94
C ASP A 68 -5.89 -2.72 9.40
N GLU A 69 -4.80 -3.16 10.04
CA GLU A 69 -4.48 -2.80 11.42
C GLU A 69 -4.10 -1.33 11.63
N THR A 70 -3.93 -0.57 10.55
CA THR A 70 -3.35 0.77 10.60
C THR A 70 -4.37 1.89 10.45
N LYS A 71 -5.56 1.60 9.90
CA LYS A 71 -6.58 2.61 9.61
C LYS A 71 -7.94 2.25 10.16
N SER A 72 -8.67 3.27 10.60
CA SER A 72 -10.10 3.13 10.89
C SER A 72 -10.89 2.99 9.60
N PHE A 73 -11.79 2.02 9.55
CA PHE A 73 -12.67 1.76 8.42
C PHE A 73 -14.10 2.16 8.76
N TYR A 74 -14.71 2.91 7.85
CA TYR A 74 -16.07 3.43 8.00
C TYR A 74 -16.96 2.88 6.87
N PRO A 75 -17.75 1.82 7.12
CA PRO A 75 -18.61 1.19 6.10
C PRO A 75 -19.57 2.15 5.40
N ASP A 76 -20.12 3.10 6.14
CA ASP A 76 -21.09 4.08 5.64
C ASP A 76 -20.48 5.08 4.64
N MET A 77 -19.15 5.18 4.59
CA MET A 77 -18.44 6.06 3.66
C MET A 77 -18.17 5.39 2.31
N VAL A 78 -18.35 4.07 2.20
CA VAL A 78 -18.13 3.33 0.94
C VAL A 78 -19.23 3.66 -0.05
N LYS A 79 -18.85 4.13 -1.23
CA LYS A 79 -19.74 4.50 -2.32
C LYS A 79 -19.80 3.41 -3.39
N ASN A 80 -20.76 3.54 -4.29
CA ASN A 80 -20.90 2.59 -5.38
C ASN A 80 -19.71 2.66 -6.35
N GLY A 81 -19.04 1.53 -6.54
CA GLY A 81 -17.85 1.39 -7.38
C GLY A 81 -16.51 1.65 -6.68
N ASP A 82 -16.51 2.07 -5.41
CA ASP A 82 -15.27 2.26 -4.65
C ASP A 82 -14.49 0.96 -4.52
N ILE A 83 -13.18 1.10 -4.39
CA ILE A 83 -12.25 -0.01 -4.14
C ILE A 83 -11.97 -0.09 -2.63
N VAL A 84 -12.28 -1.23 -2.04
CA VAL A 84 -12.00 -1.55 -0.64
C VAL A 84 -10.80 -2.51 -0.59
N PHE A 85 -9.68 -2.04 -0.07
CA PHE A 85 -8.55 -2.90 0.27
C PHE A 85 -8.78 -3.56 1.61
N LEU A 86 -8.63 -4.86 1.65
CA LEU A 86 -8.73 -5.69 2.85
C LEU A 86 -7.45 -6.50 3.02
N LYS A 87 -6.76 -6.33 4.16
CA LYS A 87 -5.70 -7.26 4.53
C LYS A 87 -6.33 -8.63 4.77
N ALA A 88 -5.87 -9.64 4.02
CA ALA A 88 -6.56 -10.92 3.96
C ALA A 88 -6.68 -11.64 5.31
N ASP A 89 -5.71 -11.46 6.23
CA ASP A 89 -5.78 -12.00 7.61
C ASP A 89 -7.01 -11.51 8.40
N LEU A 90 -7.59 -10.38 8.01
CA LEU A 90 -8.73 -9.76 8.69
C LEU A 90 -10.07 -10.08 8.01
N MET A 91 -10.07 -11.00 7.04
CA MET A 91 -11.23 -11.32 6.21
C MET A 91 -12.46 -11.71 7.03
N GLU A 92 -12.33 -12.64 7.96
CA GLU A 92 -13.46 -13.08 8.80
C GLU A 92 -14.05 -11.93 9.61
N THR A 93 -13.19 -11.10 10.20
CA THR A 93 -13.59 -9.92 10.96
C THR A 93 -14.33 -8.92 10.08
N PHE A 94 -13.82 -8.68 8.88
CA PHE A 94 -14.43 -7.77 7.92
C PHE A 94 -15.84 -8.23 7.53
N PHE A 95 -16.00 -9.47 7.09
CA PHE A 95 -17.29 -9.99 6.65
C PHE A 95 -18.30 -10.09 7.80
N LYS A 96 -17.85 -10.43 9.00
CA LYS A 96 -18.71 -10.56 10.17
C LYS A 96 -19.24 -9.23 10.68
N PHE A 97 -18.43 -8.17 10.70
CA PHE A 97 -18.75 -6.95 11.44
C PHE A 97 -18.90 -5.68 10.59
N PHE A 98 -18.31 -5.67 9.38
CA PHE A 98 -18.21 -4.46 8.57
C PHE A 98 -18.94 -4.58 7.23
N HIS A 99 -18.74 -5.66 6.49
CA HIS A 99 -19.33 -5.86 5.18
C HIS A 99 -20.85 -5.67 5.17
N GLN A 100 -21.55 -6.20 6.18
CA GLN A 100 -23.01 -6.10 6.26
C GLN A 100 -23.50 -4.65 6.39
N LYS A 101 -22.67 -3.76 6.95
CA LYS A 101 -22.97 -2.35 7.13
C LYS A 101 -22.69 -1.49 5.90
N ILE A 102 -22.00 -2.03 4.90
CA ILE A 102 -21.80 -1.35 3.62
C ILE A 102 -23.13 -1.39 2.86
N ASN A 103 -23.64 -0.24 2.44
CA ASN A 103 -24.89 -0.10 1.72
C ASN A 103 -24.72 0.02 0.20
N SER A 104 -23.47 0.05 -0.27
CA SER A 104 -23.12 0.27 -1.68
C SER A 104 -22.48 -0.98 -2.28
N ARG A 105 -22.49 -1.04 -3.62
CA ARG A 105 -21.72 -2.07 -4.34
C ARG A 105 -20.29 -1.58 -4.51
N TYR A 106 -19.30 -2.45 -4.29
CA TYR A 106 -17.88 -2.08 -4.28
C TYR A 106 -17.01 -3.19 -4.87
N VAL A 107 -15.79 -2.84 -5.22
CA VAL A 107 -14.74 -3.78 -5.63
C VAL A 107 -13.93 -4.16 -4.40
N LEU A 108 -13.78 -5.45 -4.12
CA LEU A 108 -12.97 -5.95 -3.03
C LEU A 108 -11.57 -6.34 -3.54
N LEU A 109 -10.54 -5.91 -2.82
CA LEU A 109 -9.16 -6.24 -3.10
C LEU A 109 -8.51 -6.80 -1.84
N THR A 110 -8.13 -8.08 -1.84
CA THR A 110 -7.46 -8.74 -0.73
C THR A 110 -6.00 -9.01 -1.03
N HIS A 111 -5.13 -8.56 -0.15
CA HIS A 111 -3.68 -8.68 -0.30
C HIS A 111 -2.95 -8.65 1.05
N ASN A 112 -1.61 -8.66 1.02
CA ASN A 112 -0.72 -8.53 2.17
C ASN A 112 -0.91 -9.62 3.23
N SER A 113 -1.03 -10.87 2.77
CA SER A 113 -1.13 -12.06 3.62
C SER A 113 -0.68 -13.30 2.86
N ASP A 114 -0.20 -14.29 3.59
CA ASP A 114 0.13 -15.62 3.06
C ASP A 114 -1.10 -16.55 2.96
N LEU A 115 -2.29 -16.05 3.32
CA LEU A 115 -3.52 -16.82 3.19
C LEU A 115 -3.79 -17.17 1.74
N SER A 116 -4.05 -18.47 1.52
CA SER A 116 -4.54 -18.97 0.25
C SER A 116 -6.05 -18.91 0.20
N PHE A 117 -6.58 -18.41 -0.91
CA PHE A 117 -8.01 -18.39 -1.17
C PHE A 117 -8.42 -19.65 -1.94
N ASP A 118 -9.37 -20.38 -1.41
CA ASP A 118 -9.96 -21.55 -2.03
C ASP A 118 -11.42 -21.30 -2.45
N SER A 119 -12.04 -22.30 -3.03
CA SER A 119 -13.44 -22.20 -3.48
C SER A 119 -14.44 -21.95 -2.33
N GLU A 120 -14.10 -22.31 -1.09
CA GLU A 120 -14.96 -22.04 0.08
C GLU A 120 -15.06 -20.55 0.39
N ASN A 121 -14.06 -19.76 0.02
CA ASN A 121 -14.09 -18.31 0.22
C ASN A 121 -15.16 -17.64 -0.65
N LYS A 122 -15.64 -18.31 -1.72
CA LYS A 122 -16.75 -17.81 -2.55
C LYS A 122 -18.06 -17.63 -1.76
N LYS A 123 -18.20 -18.26 -0.58
CA LYS A 123 -19.36 -18.05 0.32
C LYS A 123 -19.52 -16.60 0.77
N TYR A 124 -18.47 -15.80 0.72
CA TYR A 124 -18.49 -14.38 1.06
C TYR A 124 -18.92 -13.47 -0.09
N LEU A 125 -19.00 -14.01 -1.32
CA LEU A 125 -19.48 -13.24 -2.46
C LEU A 125 -20.99 -13.05 -2.36
N ASP A 126 -21.40 -11.80 -2.41
CA ASP A 126 -22.80 -11.42 -2.53
C ASP A 126 -23.00 -10.37 -3.63
N GLU A 127 -24.17 -9.80 -3.70
CA GLU A 127 -24.54 -8.78 -4.68
C GLU A 127 -23.80 -7.44 -4.49
N LYS A 128 -23.29 -7.16 -3.26
CA LYS A 128 -22.55 -5.94 -2.96
C LYS A 128 -21.14 -5.96 -3.54
N ILE A 129 -20.53 -7.14 -3.69
CA ILE A 129 -19.20 -7.27 -4.28
C ILE A 129 -19.34 -7.31 -5.79
N ILE A 130 -18.91 -6.23 -6.44
CA ILE A 130 -18.91 -6.12 -7.91
C ILE A 130 -17.90 -7.11 -8.48
N HIS A 131 -16.67 -7.08 -7.95
CA HIS A 131 -15.59 -7.96 -8.32
C HIS A 131 -14.63 -8.10 -7.15
N TRP A 132 -14.02 -9.28 -7.00
CA TRP A 132 -13.04 -9.56 -5.96
C TRP A 132 -11.69 -9.91 -6.58
N PHE A 133 -10.72 -9.06 -6.36
CA PHE A 133 -9.32 -9.30 -6.68
C PHE A 133 -8.60 -9.86 -5.46
N ALA A 134 -7.98 -11.02 -5.57
CA ALA A 134 -7.32 -11.68 -4.46
C ALA A 134 -5.91 -12.16 -4.80
N GLN A 135 -5.00 -12.02 -3.86
CA GLN A 135 -3.70 -12.68 -3.87
C GLN A 135 -3.88 -14.17 -3.55
N ASN A 136 -3.02 -15.04 -4.10
CA ASN A 136 -2.93 -16.46 -3.75
C ASN A 136 -4.24 -17.27 -3.91
N ILE A 137 -4.97 -17.10 -5.00
CA ILE A 137 -6.12 -17.96 -5.31
C ILE A 137 -5.66 -19.34 -5.83
N ASN A 138 -6.29 -20.41 -5.36
CA ASN A 138 -6.02 -21.80 -5.76
C ASN A 138 -7.18 -22.45 -6.56
N PHE A 139 -8.02 -21.63 -7.17
CA PHE A 139 -9.08 -22.04 -8.08
C PHE A 139 -9.05 -21.17 -9.36
N GLU A 140 -9.74 -21.60 -10.40
CA GLU A 140 -9.82 -20.81 -11.63
C GLU A 140 -10.56 -19.50 -11.40
N ALA A 141 -9.98 -18.39 -11.93
CA ALA A 141 -10.63 -17.09 -11.96
C ALA A 141 -11.95 -17.18 -12.74
N ASP A 142 -12.93 -16.40 -12.35
CA ASP A 142 -14.24 -16.34 -12.97
C ASP A 142 -14.69 -14.88 -13.17
N GLU A 143 -15.96 -14.70 -13.56
CA GLU A 143 -16.50 -13.35 -13.83
C GLU A 143 -16.45 -12.40 -12.62
N LYS A 144 -16.37 -12.94 -11.40
CA LYS A 144 -16.36 -12.15 -10.16
C LYS A 144 -15.06 -12.25 -9.37
N PHE A 145 -14.16 -13.18 -9.73
CA PHE A 145 -12.92 -13.43 -9.01
C PHE A 145 -11.72 -13.38 -9.95
N SER A 146 -10.72 -12.58 -9.61
CA SER A 146 -9.46 -12.51 -10.35
C SER A 146 -8.25 -12.56 -9.44
N LEU A 147 -7.19 -13.23 -9.93
CA LEU A 147 -5.90 -13.27 -9.26
C LEU A 147 -5.19 -11.90 -9.35
N LEU A 148 -4.69 -11.44 -8.22
CA LEU A 148 -3.70 -10.38 -8.15
C LEU A 148 -2.30 -10.97 -7.97
N PRO A 149 -1.30 -10.46 -8.69
CA PRO A 149 0.08 -10.86 -8.45
C PRO A 149 0.55 -10.38 -7.07
N ILE A 150 1.42 -11.15 -6.43
CA ILE A 150 2.10 -10.76 -5.18
C ILE A 150 2.88 -9.46 -5.41
N GLY A 151 3.48 -9.34 -6.58
CA GLY A 151 4.32 -8.21 -6.94
C GLY A 151 5.78 -8.44 -6.58
N LEU A 152 6.56 -7.37 -6.74
CA LEU A 152 7.96 -7.33 -6.32
C LEU A 152 8.02 -6.59 -4.99
N GLU A 153 8.36 -7.30 -3.94
CA GLU A 153 8.65 -6.75 -2.62
C GLU A 153 10.15 -6.50 -2.46
#